data_de91ec5af39569b2c3f2a48bb74a990c
#
_entry.id   de91ec5af39569b2c3f2a48bb74a990c
#
_cell.length_a   1.000
_cell.length_b   1.000
_cell.length_c   1.000
_cell.angle_alpha   90.00
_cell.angle_beta   90.00
_cell.angle_gamma   90.00
#
_symmetry.space_group_name_H-M   'P 1'
#
loop_
_entity.id
_entity.type
_entity.pdbx_description
1 polymer ?
#
loop_
_entity_poly.entity_id
_entity_poly.type
_entity_poly.pdbx_seq_one_letter_code
_entity_poly.pdbx_strand_id
1 'polypeptide(L)'
;MEPLQIALIVGALVILATLLGFAWQNKQGAVSRRAQPSLPADVPLDLVDSTAVITLLQFSGPFCSYCAAMRGVLGAEAASSQGQVAHREIDITDYPEVTASLTVSQTPTTFVVTRTGHIISRIRGAAKPPVVAEEVHQALTTRKAQSDEYLI
;
A
#
# COMPACT_ATOMS: atom_id res chain seq x y z
N MET A 1 0.53 -25.82 41.89
CA MET A 1 1.16 -25.99 40.57
C MET A 1 2.65 -26.07 40.80
N GLU A 2 3.28 -27.08 40.29
CA GLU A 2 4.72 -27.27 40.39
C GLU A 2 5.45 -26.16 39.60
N PRO A 3 6.58 -25.64 40.10
CA PRO A 3 7.34 -24.58 39.44
C PRO A 3 7.72 -24.95 37.97
N LEU A 4 7.92 -26.22 37.70
CA LEU A 4 8.21 -26.74 36.38
C LEU A 4 7.00 -26.55 35.43
N GLN A 5 5.77 -26.77 35.90
CA GLN A 5 4.55 -26.59 35.09
C GLN A 5 4.34 -25.11 34.74
N ILE A 6 4.62 -24.21 35.68
CA ILE A 6 4.55 -22.76 35.44
C ILE A 6 5.57 -22.36 34.39
N ALA A 7 6.80 -22.83 34.50
CA ALA A 7 7.85 -22.55 33.52
C ALA A 7 7.53 -23.04 32.12
N LEU A 8 6.93 -24.24 31.99
CA LEU A 8 6.50 -24.80 30.71
C LEU A 8 5.35 -23.99 30.08
N ILE A 9 4.37 -23.57 30.90
CA ILE A 9 3.25 -22.75 30.41
C ILE A 9 3.73 -21.39 29.93
N VAL A 10 4.58 -20.71 30.71
CA VAL A 10 5.15 -19.42 30.33
C VAL A 10 5.99 -19.54 29.05
N GLY A 11 6.84 -20.56 28.95
CA GLY A 11 7.61 -20.82 27.75
C GLY A 11 6.74 -21.03 26.50
N ALA A 12 5.68 -21.83 26.63
CA ALA A 12 4.73 -22.06 25.54
C ALA A 12 3.99 -20.79 25.10
N LEU A 13 3.60 -19.93 26.05
CA LEU A 13 2.95 -18.64 25.76
C LEU A 13 3.90 -17.67 25.07
N VAL A 14 5.16 -17.60 25.46
CA VAL A 14 6.17 -16.76 24.82
C VAL A 14 6.42 -17.20 23.37
N ILE A 15 6.57 -18.52 23.16
CA ILE A 15 6.73 -19.08 21.81
C ILE A 15 5.51 -18.75 20.93
N LEU A 16 4.30 -18.99 21.45
CA LEU A 16 3.07 -18.69 20.73
C LEU A 16 2.96 -17.20 20.37
N ALA A 17 3.22 -16.30 21.31
CA ALA A 17 3.19 -14.87 21.07
C ALA A 17 4.22 -14.43 20.03
N THR A 18 5.43 -15.01 20.07
CA THR A 18 6.49 -14.73 19.10
C THR A 18 6.10 -15.21 17.69
N LEU A 19 5.54 -16.40 17.57
CA LEU A 19 5.08 -16.94 16.30
C LEU A 19 3.92 -16.12 15.71
N LEU A 20 2.96 -15.72 16.53
CA LEU A 20 1.86 -14.84 16.10
C LEU A 20 2.36 -13.47 15.67
N GLY A 21 3.29 -12.87 16.42
CA GLY A 21 3.93 -11.59 16.08
C GLY A 21 4.68 -11.67 14.74
N PHE A 22 5.44 -12.72 14.53
CA PHE A 22 6.17 -12.95 13.28
C PHE A 22 5.22 -13.18 12.10
N ALA A 23 4.16 -13.97 12.27
CA ALA A 23 3.15 -14.20 11.24
C ALA A 23 2.41 -12.90 10.87
N TRP A 24 2.14 -12.04 11.85
CA TRP A 24 1.51 -10.74 11.58
C TRP A 24 2.45 -9.78 10.87
N GLN A 25 3.71 -9.73 11.27
CA GLN A 25 4.74 -8.91 10.63
C GLN A 25 4.95 -9.28 9.16
N ASN A 26 4.86 -10.57 8.81
CA ASN A 26 4.99 -11.05 7.44
C ASN A 26 3.79 -10.65 6.54
N LYS A 27 2.66 -10.26 7.11
CA LYS A 27 1.49 -9.75 6.36
C LYS A 27 1.56 -8.24 6.09
N GLN A 28 2.50 -7.52 6.70
CA GLN A 28 2.73 -6.11 6.41
C GLN A 28 3.41 -5.97 5.04
N GLY A 29 3.00 -4.96 4.29
CA GLY A 29 3.51 -4.74 2.93
C GLY A 29 3.01 -5.75 1.89
N ALA A 30 1.97 -6.51 2.19
CA ALA A 30 1.38 -7.45 1.24
C ALA A 30 0.82 -6.72 0.02
N VAL A 31 1.34 -7.04 -1.15
CA VAL A 31 0.87 -6.53 -2.44
C VAL A 31 -0.25 -7.42 -2.98
N SER A 32 -1.35 -6.82 -3.37
CA SER A 32 -2.46 -7.50 -4.04
C SER A 32 -2.68 -6.89 -5.42
N ARG A 33 -2.51 -7.73 -6.44
CA ARG A 33 -2.71 -7.38 -7.87
C ARG A 33 -4.01 -7.98 -8.43
N ARG A 34 -4.96 -8.36 -7.56
CA ARG A 34 -6.28 -8.76 -8.06
C ARG A 34 -6.85 -7.61 -8.86
N ALA A 35 -7.45 -7.92 -10.01
CA ALA A 35 -8.16 -6.95 -10.83
C ALA A 35 -9.06 -6.10 -9.92
N GLN A 36 -8.62 -4.89 -9.64
CA GLN A 36 -9.37 -3.92 -8.87
C GLN A 36 -10.16 -3.12 -9.90
N PRO A 37 -11.41 -2.79 -9.63
CA PRO A 37 -12.12 -1.83 -10.48
C PRO A 37 -11.35 -0.51 -10.52
N SER A 38 -11.65 0.31 -11.51
CA SER A 38 -11.22 1.70 -11.53
C SER A 38 -11.63 2.38 -10.24
N LEU A 39 -10.95 3.47 -9.88
CA LEU A 39 -11.41 4.31 -8.78
C LEU A 39 -12.90 4.58 -8.95
N PRO A 40 -13.70 4.51 -7.89
CA PRO A 40 -15.11 4.88 -7.94
C PRO A 40 -15.28 6.27 -8.54
N ALA A 41 -16.39 6.49 -9.26
CA ALA A 41 -16.63 7.76 -9.96
C ALA A 41 -16.76 8.98 -9.02
N ASP A 42 -17.02 8.73 -7.76
CA ASP A 42 -17.07 9.71 -6.67
C ASP A 42 -15.70 10.08 -6.08
N VAL A 43 -14.63 9.38 -6.49
CA VAL A 43 -13.26 9.74 -6.10
C VAL A 43 -12.83 10.98 -6.89
N PRO A 44 -12.49 12.08 -6.22
CA PRO A 44 -12.02 13.28 -6.89
C PRO A 44 -10.77 12.97 -7.74
N LEU A 45 -10.81 13.32 -9.02
CA LEU A 45 -9.71 13.05 -9.96
C LEU A 45 -8.44 13.87 -9.62
N ASP A 46 -8.56 14.92 -8.81
CA ASP A 46 -7.44 15.70 -8.28
C ASP A 46 -6.56 14.91 -7.29
N LEU A 47 -7.08 13.80 -6.75
CA LEU A 47 -6.29 12.86 -5.95
C LEU A 47 -5.30 12.04 -6.82
N VAL A 48 -5.52 11.99 -8.12
CA VAL A 48 -4.62 11.33 -9.08
C VAL A 48 -3.84 12.40 -9.84
N ASP A 49 -2.52 12.29 -9.84
CA ASP A 49 -1.69 13.23 -10.58
C ASP A 49 -1.83 12.99 -12.10
N SER A 50 -2.34 13.99 -12.81
CA SER A 50 -2.58 13.91 -14.26
C SER A 50 -1.29 14.00 -15.09
N THR A 51 -0.18 14.45 -14.51
CA THR A 51 1.11 14.59 -15.19
C THR A 51 1.98 13.34 -15.09
N ALA A 52 1.81 12.56 -14.02
CA ALA A 52 2.53 11.30 -13.82
C ALA A 52 1.89 10.13 -14.58
N VAL A 53 2.67 9.11 -14.86
CA VAL A 53 2.18 7.84 -15.47
C VAL A 53 1.35 7.05 -14.47
N ILE A 54 1.82 7.00 -13.23
CA ILE A 54 1.14 6.38 -12.09
C ILE A 54 1.19 7.27 -10.86
N THR A 55 0.18 7.15 -10.01
CA THR A 55 0.11 7.80 -8.70
C THR A 55 0.12 6.74 -7.60
N LEU A 56 0.99 6.89 -6.63
CA LEU A 56 1.01 6.16 -5.38
C LEU A 56 0.08 6.89 -4.39
N LEU A 57 -1.17 6.44 -4.32
CA LEU A 57 -2.20 7.06 -3.48
C LEU A 57 -2.21 6.40 -2.10
N GLN A 58 -1.66 7.08 -1.10
CA GLN A 58 -1.54 6.60 0.26
C GLN A 58 -2.72 7.06 1.11
N PHE A 59 -3.43 6.11 1.71
CA PHE A 59 -4.43 6.36 2.73
C PHE A 59 -3.78 6.30 4.12
N SER A 60 -3.87 7.40 4.84
CA SER A 60 -3.31 7.60 6.19
C SER A 60 -4.41 7.90 7.19
N GLY A 61 -4.11 7.81 8.47
CA GLY A 61 -5.05 8.18 9.53
C GLY A 61 -4.33 8.80 10.72
N PRO A 62 -5.06 9.47 11.62
CA PRO A 62 -4.48 10.27 12.70
C PRO A 62 -3.67 9.47 13.73
N PHE A 63 -3.94 8.18 13.88
CA PHE A 63 -3.24 7.29 14.82
C PHE A 63 -2.38 6.23 14.13
N CYS A 64 -1.89 6.53 12.94
CA CYS A 64 -1.13 5.59 12.13
C CYS A 64 0.38 5.71 12.38
N SER A 65 0.94 4.82 13.19
CA SER A 65 2.37 4.82 13.56
C SER A 65 3.32 4.59 12.37
N TYR A 66 2.86 3.92 11.32
CA TYR A 66 3.67 3.55 10.16
C TYR A 66 3.48 4.47 8.94
N CYS A 67 2.51 5.40 9.00
CA CYS A 67 2.20 6.26 7.84
C CYS A 67 3.36 7.19 7.48
N ALA A 68 4.04 7.77 8.47
CA ALA A 68 5.20 8.62 8.22
C ALA A 68 6.36 7.87 7.55
N ALA A 69 6.64 6.64 8.00
CA ALA A 69 7.65 5.79 7.38
C ALA A 69 7.29 5.44 5.94
N MET A 70 6.03 5.07 5.69
CA MET A 70 5.55 4.75 4.35
C MET A 70 5.59 5.98 3.43
N ARG A 71 5.22 7.17 3.92
CA ARG A 71 5.35 8.44 3.19
C ARG A 71 6.79 8.67 2.73
N GLY A 72 7.77 8.42 3.60
CA GLY A 72 9.19 8.53 3.25
C GLY A 72 9.59 7.59 2.11
N VAL A 73 9.15 6.34 2.15
CA VAL A 73 9.45 5.34 1.12
C VAL A 73 8.80 5.72 -0.22
N LEU A 74 7.51 6.07 -0.22
CA LEU A 74 6.77 6.44 -1.43
C LEU A 74 7.27 7.76 -2.03
N GLY A 75 7.60 8.74 -1.17
CA GLY A 75 8.16 10.01 -1.60
C GLY A 75 9.53 9.87 -2.24
N ALA A 76 10.40 9.01 -1.70
CA ALA A 76 11.71 8.72 -2.28
C ALA A 76 11.56 8.04 -3.65
N GLU A 77 10.65 7.09 -3.80
CA GLU A 77 10.37 6.43 -5.07
C GLU A 77 9.84 7.42 -6.12
N ALA A 78 8.89 8.29 -5.73
CA ALA A 78 8.38 9.33 -6.61
C ALA A 78 9.50 10.30 -7.06
N ALA A 79 10.35 10.75 -6.14
CA ALA A 79 11.45 11.67 -6.43
C ALA A 79 12.49 11.07 -7.40
N SER A 80 12.76 9.75 -7.31
CA SER A 80 13.72 9.06 -8.18
C SER A 80 13.17 8.75 -9.58
N SER A 81 11.87 8.84 -9.79
CA SER A 81 11.16 8.38 -10.99
C SER A 81 11.22 9.34 -12.19
N GLN A 82 11.88 10.48 -12.09
CA GLN A 82 11.92 11.50 -13.15
C GLN A 82 10.53 11.97 -13.60
N GLY A 83 9.58 12.09 -12.66
CA GLY A 83 8.23 12.55 -12.92
C GLY A 83 7.25 11.47 -13.43
N GLN A 84 7.70 10.23 -13.58
CA GLN A 84 6.81 9.13 -13.99
C GLN A 84 5.87 8.68 -12.87
N VAL A 85 6.27 8.86 -11.62
CA VAL A 85 5.52 8.47 -10.43
C VAL A 85 5.23 9.69 -9.57
N ALA A 86 3.98 9.88 -9.19
CA ALA A 86 3.58 10.84 -8.17
C ALA A 86 3.23 10.13 -6.86
N HIS A 87 3.41 10.79 -5.74
CA HIS A 87 2.92 10.36 -4.45
C HIS A 87 1.88 11.36 -3.94
N ARG A 88 0.72 10.85 -3.57
CA ARG A 88 -0.36 11.61 -2.94
C ARG A 88 -0.77 10.92 -1.64
N GLU A 89 -0.90 11.68 -0.57
CA GLU A 89 -1.38 11.18 0.71
C GLU A 89 -2.71 11.85 1.04
N ILE A 90 -3.66 11.04 1.47
CA ILE A 90 -4.98 11.49 1.91
C ILE A 90 -5.29 10.93 3.30
N ASP A 91 -5.96 11.73 4.13
CA ASP A 91 -6.45 11.27 5.42
C ASP A 91 -7.82 10.59 5.25
N ILE A 92 -7.98 9.41 5.85
CA ILE A 92 -9.23 8.65 5.82
C ILE A 92 -10.40 9.40 6.46
N THR A 93 -10.11 10.36 7.33
CA THR A 93 -11.12 11.19 7.99
C THR A 93 -11.69 12.29 7.10
N ASP A 94 -10.89 12.75 6.12
CA ASP A 94 -11.31 13.76 5.15
C ASP A 94 -12.12 13.15 3.99
N TYR A 95 -11.90 11.86 3.70
CA TYR A 95 -12.53 11.13 2.60
C TYR A 95 -13.16 9.80 3.05
N PRO A 96 -14.13 9.82 3.99
CA PRO A 96 -14.69 8.60 4.57
C PRO A 96 -15.45 7.74 3.54
N GLU A 97 -16.15 8.35 2.58
CA GLU A 97 -16.88 7.63 1.54
C GLU A 97 -15.93 6.91 0.57
N VAL A 98 -14.88 7.60 0.11
CA VAL A 98 -13.81 7.03 -0.72
C VAL A 98 -13.12 5.89 0.00
N THR A 99 -12.82 6.07 1.28
CA THR A 99 -12.20 5.08 2.15
C THR A 99 -13.05 3.80 2.25
N ALA A 100 -14.36 3.97 2.41
CA ALA A 100 -15.31 2.86 2.48
C ALA A 100 -15.48 2.17 1.12
N SER A 101 -15.64 2.92 0.02
CA SER A 101 -15.82 2.37 -1.33
C SER A 101 -14.61 1.56 -1.79
N LEU A 102 -13.39 1.99 -1.42
CA LEU A 102 -12.15 1.26 -1.68
C LEU A 102 -11.85 0.17 -0.63
N THR A 103 -12.74 -0.03 0.34
CA THR A 103 -12.58 -1.04 1.41
C THR A 103 -11.23 -0.92 2.12
N VAL A 104 -10.85 0.31 2.50
CA VAL A 104 -9.62 0.56 3.27
C VAL A 104 -9.87 0.21 4.72
N SER A 105 -9.39 -0.94 5.17
CA SER A 105 -9.61 -1.48 6.51
C SER A 105 -8.44 -1.25 7.48
N GLN A 106 -7.34 -0.75 6.99
CA GLN A 106 -6.14 -0.45 7.78
C GLN A 106 -5.31 0.66 7.14
N THR A 107 -4.56 1.39 7.95
CA THR A 107 -3.58 2.40 7.51
C THR A 107 -2.16 2.00 7.91
N PRO A 108 -1.14 2.30 7.07
CA PRO A 108 -1.29 2.83 5.73
C PRO A 108 -1.82 1.79 4.74
N THR A 109 -2.58 2.24 3.76
CA THR A 109 -2.89 1.45 2.56
C THR A 109 -2.54 2.32 1.34
N THR A 110 -1.78 1.77 0.41
CA THR A 110 -1.38 2.49 -0.81
C THR A 110 -1.95 1.81 -2.04
N PHE A 111 -2.59 2.57 -2.90
CA PHE A 111 -3.02 2.11 -4.22
C PHE A 111 -2.05 2.63 -5.28
N VAL A 112 -1.67 1.77 -6.20
CA VAL A 112 -0.97 2.16 -7.42
C VAL A 112 -2.01 2.40 -8.49
N VAL A 113 -2.16 3.65 -8.90
CA VAL A 113 -3.26 4.10 -9.76
C VAL A 113 -2.71 4.71 -11.03
N THR A 114 -3.30 4.39 -12.16
CA THR A 114 -2.96 5.03 -13.45
C THR A 114 -3.55 6.43 -13.52
N ARG A 115 -3.06 7.24 -14.44
CA ARG A 115 -3.63 8.56 -14.79
C ARG A 115 -5.14 8.54 -15.08
N THR A 116 -5.66 7.43 -15.57
CA THR A 116 -7.08 7.26 -15.88
C THR A 116 -7.90 6.71 -14.71
N GLY A 117 -7.32 6.62 -13.50
CA GLY A 117 -7.99 6.11 -12.32
C GLY A 117 -8.07 4.58 -12.22
N HIS A 118 -7.42 3.83 -13.13
CA HIS A 118 -7.39 2.38 -13.01
C HIS A 118 -6.43 1.94 -11.91
N ILE A 119 -6.88 1.07 -11.01
CA ILE A 119 -6.07 0.53 -9.91
C ILE A 119 -5.29 -0.68 -10.40
N ILE A 120 -3.96 -0.56 -10.43
CA ILE A 120 -3.06 -1.65 -10.81
C ILE A 120 -2.87 -2.62 -9.65
N SER A 121 -2.62 -2.08 -8.45
CA SER A 121 -2.35 -2.88 -7.28
C SER A 121 -2.62 -2.13 -5.99
N ARG A 122 -2.59 -2.87 -4.88
CA ARG A 122 -2.81 -2.39 -3.53
C ARG A 122 -1.74 -2.95 -2.60
N ILE A 123 -1.08 -2.07 -1.87
CA ILE A 123 -0.11 -2.39 -0.82
C ILE A 123 -0.78 -2.13 0.53
N ARG A 124 -0.87 -3.16 1.38
CA ARG A 124 -1.46 -3.05 2.72
C ARG A 124 -0.36 -2.96 3.78
N GLY A 125 -0.49 -1.97 4.67
CA GLY A 125 0.50 -1.71 5.70
C GLY A 125 1.77 -1.07 5.16
N ALA A 126 2.79 -0.94 6.01
CA ALA A 126 4.09 -0.41 5.62
C ALA A 126 4.88 -1.45 4.82
N ALA A 127 5.31 -1.07 3.63
CA ALA A 127 6.17 -1.88 2.79
C ALA A 127 7.62 -1.40 2.87
N LYS A 128 8.56 -2.34 2.67
CA LYS A 128 9.98 -2.01 2.56
C LYS A 128 10.29 -1.37 1.20
N PRO A 129 11.31 -0.49 1.09
CA PRO A 129 11.66 0.16 -0.16
C PRO A 129 11.78 -0.78 -1.38
N PRO A 130 12.42 -1.96 -1.30
CA PRO A 130 12.52 -2.87 -2.45
C PRO A 130 11.16 -3.40 -2.94
N VAL A 131 10.18 -3.55 -2.03
CA VAL A 131 8.83 -4.00 -2.40
C VAL A 131 8.10 -2.92 -3.20
N VAL A 132 8.24 -1.67 -2.77
CA VAL A 132 7.64 -0.52 -3.47
C VAL A 132 8.30 -0.31 -4.84
N ALA A 133 9.63 -0.35 -4.90
CA ALA A 133 10.39 -0.19 -6.13
C ALA A 133 10.02 -1.27 -7.18
N GLU A 134 9.92 -2.53 -6.76
CA GLU A 134 9.50 -3.63 -7.63
C GLU A 134 8.07 -3.43 -8.15
N GLU A 135 7.16 -2.98 -7.28
CA GLU A 135 5.77 -2.75 -7.66
C GLU A 135 5.64 -1.60 -8.66
N VAL A 136 6.37 -0.51 -8.43
CA VAL A 136 6.46 0.63 -9.35
C VAL A 136 7.04 0.21 -10.69
N HIS A 137 8.15 -0.55 -10.68
CA HIS A 137 8.78 -1.04 -11.92
C HIS A 137 7.82 -1.89 -12.74
N GLN A 138 7.09 -2.82 -12.12
CA GLN A 138 6.10 -3.66 -12.80
C GLN A 138 4.93 -2.84 -13.34
N ALA A 139 4.43 -1.86 -12.58
CA ALA A 139 3.34 -0.99 -13.00
C ALA A 139 3.72 -0.15 -14.23
N LEU A 140 4.92 0.43 -14.25
CA LEU A 140 5.44 1.20 -15.39
C LEU A 140 5.67 0.33 -16.61
N THR A 141 6.21 -0.88 -16.44
CA THR A 141 6.47 -1.82 -17.55
C THR A 141 5.16 -2.30 -18.19
N THR A 142 4.17 -2.65 -17.38
CA THR A 142 2.85 -3.07 -17.89
C THR A 142 2.17 -1.96 -18.67
N ARG A 143 2.27 -0.71 -18.21
CA ARG A 143 1.71 0.45 -18.91
C ARG A 143 2.41 0.73 -20.22
N LYS A 144 3.73 0.58 -20.28
CA LYS A 144 4.51 0.75 -21.52
C LYS A 144 4.09 -0.29 -22.56
N ALA A 145 3.97 -1.55 -22.19
CA ALA A 145 3.52 -2.61 -23.10
C ALA A 145 2.12 -2.35 -23.65
N GLN A 146 1.18 -1.84 -22.83
CA GLN A 146 -0.16 -1.49 -23.29
C GLN A 146 -0.18 -0.28 -24.25
N SER A 147 0.70 0.72 -24.06
CA SER A 147 0.78 1.86 -24.96
C SER A 147 1.36 1.48 -26.32
N ASP A 148 2.30 0.56 -26.36
CA ASP A 148 2.93 0.11 -27.61
C ASP A 148 1.97 -0.76 -28.46
N GLU A 149 1.05 -1.49 -27.82
CA GLU A 149 0.02 -2.30 -28.51
C GLU A 149 -1.05 -1.46 -29.22
N TYR A 150 -1.32 -0.25 -28.75
CA TYR A 150 -2.28 0.67 -29.39
C TYR A 150 -1.67 1.48 -30.56
N LEU A 151 -0.37 1.36 -30.82
CA LEU A 151 0.33 2.09 -31.89
C LEU A 151 0.60 1.24 -33.15
N ILE A 152 0.09 0.01 -33.18
CA ILE A 152 0.13 -0.90 -34.34
C ILE A 152 -1.28 -1.00 -34.92
#